data_4ffb8cb99e69ec39b6cd05a53dd7dba5
#
_entry.id   4ffb8cb99e69ec39b6cd05a53dd7dba5
#
_cell.length_a   1.000
_cell.length_b   1.000
_cell.length_c   1.000
_cell.angle_alpha   90.00
_cell.angle_beta   90.00
_cell.angle_gamma   90.00
#
_symmetry.space_group_name_H-M   'P 1'
#
loop_
_entity.id
_entity.type
_entity.pdbx_description
1 polymer ?
#
loop_
_entity_poly.entity_id
_entity_poly.type
_entity_poly.pdbx_seq_one_letter_code
_entity_poly.pdbx_strand_id
1 'polypeptide(L)'
;IQQRQEIHVVMGNEACDLDSAVSALALAYFLAQTGTSAVPGAAVVPVLNIPRADLALRTETTFLLRERGLPAAALVFRDEIDLGALHRAGLLSLTLVDHHVLPGADAALEEAVVEVLDHRPLERDRGPPCRVTVEPVGSCATLVTERILQGPPGVLDGATAALLHATILLDCINLSPAAGKVTPRDVACVSLLEQRFPELPARDAVFGALQAAKFDVTGLTTEQMLRKDLKVLSNDEVVVGISGVFEDLETFLLRPGLLQDLEAFCQGRGYAGLVAMTVSFNEHYEPTRKLAVYSPQEPLRTTLCRALEEATAPSLQLQPLRSPWPCVAAYAQGNTVATRKKVLPVLRAAL
;
A
#
# COMPACT_ATOMS: atom_id res chain seq x y z
N ILE A 1 34.58 25.84 -2.40
CA ILE A 1 33.64 25.21 -3.35
C ILE A 1 33.02 24.06 -2.59
N GLN A 2 31.80 24.25 -2.04
CA GLN A 2 31.03 23.12 -1.50
C GLN A 2 30.84 22.14 -2.64
N GLN A 3 31.39 20.94 -2.54
CA GLN A 3 31.09 19.85 -3.47
C GLN A 3 29.60 19.58 -3.35
N ARG A 4 28.86 19.83 -4.44
CA ARG A 4 27.46 19.43 -4.55
C ARG A 4 27.45 17.91 -4.58
N GLN A 5 26.95 17.28 -3.52
CA GLN A 5 26.86 15.83 -3.43
C GLN A 5 25.67 15.35 -4.25
N GLU A 6 25.90 14.45 -5.17
CA GLU A 6 24.84 13.76 -5.89
C GLU A 6 24.07 12.81 -4.96
N ILE A 7 22.78 12.67 -5.19
CA ILE A 7 21.89 11.85 -4.37
C ILE A 7 21.25 10.79 -5.27
N HIS A 8 21.43 9.53 -4.89
CA HIS A 8 20.76 8.41 -5.51
C HIS A 8 19.56 7.99 -4.64
N VAL A 9 18.36 8.31 -5.09
CA VAL A 9 17.12 7.96 -4.38
C VAL A 9 16.62 6.61 -4.85
N VAL A 10 16.25 5.75 -3.90
CA VAL A 10 15.52 4.50 -4.15
C VAL A 10 14.11 4.67 -3.62
N MET A 11 13.09 4.55 -4.47
CA MET A 11 11.72 4.89 -4.14
C MET A 11 10.72 3.85 -4.68
N GLY A 12 9.76 3.47 -3.83
CA GLY A 12 8.63 2.63 -4.18
C GLY A 12 7.46 3.41 -4.78
N ASN A 13 6.35 2.73 -5.04
CA ASN A 13 5.14 3.35 -5.58
C ASN A 13 4.38 4.20 -4.53
N GLU A 14 3.38 4.96 -4.98
CA GLU A 14 2.58 5.87 -4.13
C GLU A 14 1.67 5.14 -3.12
N ALA A 15 1.40 3.85 -3.30
CA ALA A 15 0.68 3.08 -2.29
C ALA A 15 1.56 2.87 -1.06
N CYS A 16 2.87 2.79 -1.24
CA CYS A 16 3.87 2.61 -0.20
C CYS A 16 3.46 1.50 0.78
N ASP A 17 3.01 0.37 0.23
CA ASP A 17 2.75 -0.83 1.01
C ASP A 17 4.05 -1.45 1.51
N LEU A 18 3.96 -2.59 2.18
CA LEU A 18 5.14 -3.22 2.76
C LEU A 18 6.18 -3.58 1.69
N ASP A 19 5.74 -4.05 0.51
CA ASP A 19 6.64 -4.41 -0.58
C ASP A 19 7.43 -3.20 -1.09
N SER A 20 6.73 -2.11 -1.41
CA SER A 20 7.36 -0.86 -1.83
C SER A 20 8.34 -0.30 -0.80
N ALA A 21 7.93 -0.27 0.47
CA ALA A 21 8.75 0.31 1.54
C ALA A 21 10.01 -0.53 1.80
N VAL A 22 9.87 -1.84 1.97
CA VAL A 22 10.99 -2.74 2.27
C VAL A 22 11.92 -2.89 1.08
N SER A 23 11.39 -2.99 -0.14
CA SER A 23 12.20 -3.03 -1.36
C SER A 23 13.08 -1.78 -1.50
N ALA A 24 12.53 -0.60 -1.23
CA ALA A 24 13.31 0.63 -1.26
C ALA A 24 14.40 0.67 -0.17
N LEU A 25 14.07 0.31 1.07
CA LEU A 25 15.01 0.28 2.19
C LEU A 25 16.15 -0.72 1.95
N ALA A 26 15.82 -1.96 1.59
CA ALA A 26 16.78 -3.04 1.42
C ALA A 26 17.71 -2.79 0.22
N LEU A 27 17.16 -2.32 -0.91
CA LEU A 27 17.97 -2.02 -2.09
C LEU A 27 18.89 -0.82 -1.84
N ALA A 28 18.39 0.25 -1.21
CA ALA A 28 19.21 1.40 -0.86
C ALA A 28 20.37 1.02 0.08
N TYR A 29 20.08 0.21 1.09
CA TYR A 29 21.10 -0.33 1.99
C TYR A 29 22.18 -1.11 1.20
N PHE A 30 21.76 -2.01 0.31
CA PHE A 30 22.66 -2.78 -0.54
C PHE A 30 23.55 -1.87 -1.40
N LEU A 31 22.96 -0.91 -2.10
CA LEU A 31 23.70 0.02 -2.97
C LEU A 31 24.70 0.85 -2.18
N ALA A 32 24.34 1.31 -0.98
CA ALA A 32 25.22 2.07 -0.10
C ALA A 32 26.39 1.23 0.39
N GLN A 33 26.16 -0.02 0.83
CA GLN A 33 27.19 -0.91 1.37
C GLN A 33 28.17 -1.39 0.29
N THR A 34 27.70 -1.57 -0.93
CA THR A 34 28.54 -2.08 -2.03
C THR A 34 29.19 -0.99 -2.85
N GLY A 35 28.78 0.25 -2.70
CA GLY A 35 29.21 1.34 -3.58
C GLY A 35 28.78 1.17 -5.04
N THR A 36 27.79 0.31 -5.31
CA THR A 36 27.30 0.00 -6.67
C THR A 36 26.16 0.92 -7.11
N SER A 37 26.05 2.10 -6.51
CA SER A 37 25.18 3.17 -6.99
C SER A 37 25.50 3.49 -8.46
N ALA A 38 24.47 3.85 -9.25
CA ALA A 38 24.65 4.27 -10.63
C ALA A 38 25.61 5.46 -10.79
N VAL A 39 25.76 6.24 -9.72
CA VAL A 39 26.70 7.37 -9.64
C VAL A 39 27.70 7.10 -8.52
N PRO A 40 29.01 6.93 -8.87
CA PRO A 40 30.05 6.71 -7.88
C PRO A 40 30.15 7.86 -6.87
N GLY A 41 30.09 7.53 -5.57
CA GLY A 41 30.18 8.53 -4.48
C GLY A 41 28.88 9.28 -4.17
N ALA A 42 27.78 8.99 -4.85
CA ALA A 42 26.48 9.54 -4.49
C ALA A 42 26.01 9.04 -3.11
N ALA A 43 25.34 9.90 -2.36
CA ALA A 43 24.62 9.47 -1.17
C ALA A 43 23.38 8.67 -1.58
N VAL A 44 23.24 7.43 -1.11
CA VAL A 44 22.06 6.60 -1.40
C VAL A 44 21.00 6.81 -0.31
N VAL A 45 19.79 7.17 -0.71
CA VAL A 45 18.71 7.52 0.21
C VAL A 45 17.43 6.74 -0.16
N PRO A 46 16.91 5.87 0.71
CA PRO A 46 15.59 5.30 0.54
C PRO A 46 14.55 6.35 0.86
N VAL A 47 13.54 6.51 -0.01
CA VAL A 47 12.43 7.43 0.20
C VAL A 47 11.12 6.66 0.20
N LEU A 48 10.38 6.74 1.31
CA LEU A 48 9.01 6.26 1.37
C LEU A 48 8.11 7.23 0.61
N ASN A 49 7.43 6.75 -0.44
CA ASN A 49 6.71 7.59 -1.40
C ASN A 49 5.32 8.02 -0.91
N ILE A 50 5.25 8.44 0.34
CA ILE A 50 4.07 9.00 1.02
C ILE A 50 4.49 10.17 1.89
N PRO A 51 3.58 11.07 2.27
CA PRO A 51 3.80 12.02 3.36
C PRO A 51 4.08 11.29 4.68
N ARG A 52 4.95 11.84 5.53
CA ARG A 52 5.26 11.26 6.84
C ARG A 52 4.02 10.96 7.69
N ALA A 53 3.03 11.85 7.65
CA ALA A 53 1.77 11.69 8.37
C ALA A 53 0.98 10.42 7.97
N ASP A 54 1.22 9.90 6.77
CA ASP A 54 0.53 8.74 6.22
C ASP A 54 1.17 7.39 6.59
N LEU A 55 2.33 7.40 7.26
CA LEU A 55 2.96 6.16 7.74
C LEU A 55 2.03 5.40 8.69
N ALA A 56 1.28 6.09 9.53
CA ALA A 56 0.30 5.48 10.45
C ALA A 56 -0.76 4.64 9.72
N LEU A 57 -1.06 4.95 8.45
CA LEU A 57 -2.02 4.20 7.64
C LEU A 57 -1.45 2.85 7.15
N ARG A 58 -0.13 2.69 7.19
CA ARG A 58 0.60 1.47 6.80
C ARG A 58 0.92 0.68 8.06
N THR A 59 -0.13 0.15 8.69
CA THR A 59 -0.05 -0.46 10.02
C THR A 59 0.88 -1.67 10.06
N GLU A 60 0.89 -2.51 9.02
CA GLU A 60 1.82 -3.63 8.86
C GLU A 60 3.27 -3.18 8.68
N THR A 61 3.50 -2.12 7.91
CA THR A 61 4.85 -1.55 7.72
C THR A 61 5.36 -0.94 9.02
N THR A 62 4.54 -0.14 9.69
CA THR A 62 4.88 0.45 10.99
C THR A 62 5.18 -0.63 12.04
N PHE A 63 4.38 -1.70 12.06
CA PHE A 63 4.59 -2.84 12.93
C PHE A 63 5.96 -3.50 12.67
N LEU A 64 6.23 -3.90 11.41
CA LEU A 64 7.47 -4.58 11.06
C LEU A 64 8.72 -3.74 11.34
N LEU A 65 8.71 -2.47 10.95
CA LEU A 65 9.84 -1.57 11.17
C LEU A 65 10.13 -1.39 12.67
N ARG A 66 9.09 -1.24 13.48
CA ARG A 66 9.23 -1.16 14.94
C ARG A 66 9.82 -2.44 15.53
N GLU A 67 9.32 -3.62 15.12
CA GLU A 67 9.84 -4.91 15.56
C GLU A 67 11.32 -5.13 15.18
N ARG A 68 11.77 -4.48 14.12
CA ARG A 68 13.17 -4.53 13.67
C ARG A 68 14.03 -3.37 14.15
N GLY A 69 13.52 -2.55 15.06
CA GLY A 69 14.26 -1.44 15.66
C GLY A 69 14.54 -0.28 14.70
N LEU A 70 13.77 -0.14 13.63
CA LEU A 70 13.86 0.96 12.67
C LEU A 70 12.84 2.05 13.05
N PRO A 71 13.25 3.10 13.76
CA PRO A 71 12.33 4.14 14.19
C PRO A 71 11.90 5.01 13.00
N ALA A 72 10.66 5.48 13.01
CA ALA A 72 10.13 6.37 11.98
C ALA A 72 10.97 7.64 11.79
N ALA A 73 11.66 8.10 12.85
CA ALA A 73 12.55 9.26 12.79
C ALA A 73 13.80 9.05 11.90
N ALA A 74 14.17 7.79 11.63
CA ALA A 74 15.30 7.45 10.75
C ALA A 74 14.88 7.32 9.27
N LEU A 75 13.59 7.41 8.95
CA LEU A 75 13.07 7.28 7.60
C LEU A 75 12.93 8.63 6.92
N VAL A 76 13.11 8.65 5.60
CA VAL A 76 12.88 9.83 4.75
C VAL A 76 11.59 9.62 3.95
N PHE A 77 10.74 10.64 3.96
CA PHE A 77 9.45 10.61 3.29
C PHE A 77 9.39 11.56 2.09
N ARG A 78 8.41 11.32 1.22
CA ARG A 78 8.25 12.09 -0.03
C ARG A 78 8.09 13.60 0.18
N ASP A 79 7.46 14.02 1.27
CA ASP A 79 7.24 15.42 1.65
C ASP A 79 8.45 16.06 2.36
N GLU A 80 9.52 15.34 2.59
CA GLU A 80 10.74 15.83 3.27
C GLU A 80 11.92 16.05 2.30
N ILE A 81 11.74 15.69 1.02
CA ILE A 81 12.77 15.82 0.00
C ILE A 81 12.19 16.45 -1.28
N ASP A 82 12.81 17.49 -1.78
CA ASP A 82 12.44 18.12 -3.04
C ASP A 82 13.19 17.45 -4.21
N LEU A 83 12.61 16.34 -4.71
CA LEU A 83 13.17 15.61 -5.86
C LEU A 83 13.23 16.48 -7.12
N GLY A 84 12.28 17.39 -7.31
CA GLY A 84 12.25 18.32 -8.44
C GLY A 84 13.42 19.31 -8.40
N ALA A 85 13.73 19.85 -7.22
CA ALA A 85 14.88 20.74 -7.06
C ALA A 85 16.21 20.00 -7.30
N LEU A 86 16.33 18.76 -6.79
CA LEU A 86 17.51 17.93 -7.02
C LEU A 86 17.68 17.59 -8.50
N HIS A 87 16.60 17.27 -9.20
CA HIS A 87 16.62 16.98 -10.63
C HIS A 87 17.04 18.22 -11.44
N ARG A 88 16.42 19.39 -11.20
CA ARG A 88 16.81 20.64 -11.87
C ARG A 88 18.26 21.05 -11.62
N ALA A 89 18.80 20.66 -10.49
CA ALA A 89 20.21 20.90 -10.16
C ALA A 89 21.17 19.86 -10.79
N GLY A 90 20.67 18.83 -11.47
CA GLY A 90 21.48 17.74 -12.02
C GLY A 90 22.12 16.86 -10.94
N LEU A 91 21.49 16.77 -9.76
CA LEU A 91 22.02 16.05 -8.59
C LEU A 91 21.21 14.81 -8.21
N LEU A 92 20.19 14.44 -9.01
CA LEU A 92 19.30 13.33 -8.74
C LEU A 92 19.56 12.15 -9.68
N SER A 93 19.75 10.98 -9.10
CA SER A 93 19.56 9.68 -9.77
C SER A 93 18.45 8.94 -9.04
N LEU A 94 17.57 8.25 -9.79
CA LEU A 94 16.40 7.62 -9.24
C LEU A 94 16.34 6.15 -9.61
N THR A 95 16.20 5.27 -8.63
CA THR A 95 15.83 3.86 -8.81
C THR A 95 14.40 3.66 -8.36
N LEU A 96 13.57 3.10 -9.24
CA LEU A 96 12.19 2.74 -8.95
C LEU A 96 12.10 1.27 -8.57
N VAL A 97 11.39 0.98 -7.47
CA VAL A 97 11.07 -0.38 -7.03
C VAL A 97 9.56 -0.54 -6.91
N ASP A 98 9.06 -1.72 -7.25
CA ASP A 98 7.63 -2.06 -7.18
C ASP A 98 6.72 -1.15 -8.04
N HIS A 99 7.30 -0.46 -9.00
CA HIS A 99 6.64 0.24 -10.10
C HIS A 99 7.67 0.62 -11.16
N HIS A 100 7.18 0.86 -12.39
CA HIS A 100 8.03 1.22 -13.52
C HIS A 100 7.52 2.46 -14.28
N VAL A 101 6.38 3.02 -13.89
CA VAL A 101 5.80 4.24 -14.46
C VAL A 101 5.64 5.28 -13.37
N LEU A 102 6.24 6.45 -13.55
CA LEU A 102 6.04 7.58 -12.65
C LEU A 102 4.64 8.17 -12.85
N PRO A 103 3.96 8.61 -11.78
CA PRO A 103 2.71 9.34 -11.90
C PRO A 103 2.91 10.67 -12.64
N GLY A 104 1.84 11.20 -13.23
CA GLY A 104 1.91 12.42 -14.02
C GLY A 104 2.53 13.61 -13.30
N ALA A 105 2.34 13.72 -12.00
CA ALA A 105 2.95 14.76 -11.16
C ALA A 105 4.50 14.66 -11.11
N ASP A 106 5.04 13.45 -11.25
CA ASP A 106 6.48 13.17 -11.21
C ASP A 106 7.07 12.91 -12.61
N ALA A 107 6.31 13.12 -13.68
CA ALA A 107 6.75 12.85 -15.06
C ALA A 107 8.06 13.58 -15.43
N ALA A 108 8.31 14.74 -14.85
CA ALA A 108 9.55 15.49 -15.08
C ALA A 108 10.80 14.79 -14.51
N LEU A 109 10.65 13.81 -13.60
CA LEU A 109 11.75 13.05 -13.01
C LEU A 109 12.17 11.85 -13.88
N GLU A 110 11.47 11.59 -14.98
CA GLU A 110 11.70 10.43 -15.85
C GLU A 110 13.15 10.31 -16.33
N GLU A 111 13.78 11.45 -16.65
CA GLU A 111 15.18 11.51 -17.11
C GLU A 111 16.19 11.15 -16.00
N ALA A 112 15.79 11.27 -14.73
CA ALA A 112 16.63 10.91 -13.61
C ALA A 112 16.59 9.41 -13.28
N VAL A 113 15.68 8.64 -13.91
CA VAL A 113 15.52 7.21 -13.63
C VAL A 113 16.65 6.42 -14.27
N VAL A 114 17.47 5.79 -13.45
CA VAL A 114 18.65 5.00 -13.85
C VAL A 114 18.43 3.50 -13.73
N GLU A 115 17.52 3.07 -12.85
CA GLU A 115 17.21 1.65 -12.65
C GLU A 115 15.73 1.47 -12.27
N VAL A 116 15.15 0.35 -12.72
CA VAL A 116 13.79 -0.09 -12.38
C VAL A 116 13.83 -1.56 -11.99
N LEU A 117 13.21 -1.90 -10.86
CA LEU A 117 12.89 -3.27 -10.45
C LEU A 117 11.39 -3.36 -10.19
N ASP A 118 10.65 -4.15 -10.98
CA ASP A 118 9.21 -4.32 -10.80
C ASP A 118 8.79 -5.76 -11.13
N HIS A 119 7.64 -6.18 -10.61
CA HIS A 119 7.06 -7.49 -10.82
C HIS A 119 5.73 -7.46 -11.58
N ARG A 120 5.32 -6.30 -12.04
CA ARG A 120 4.12 -6.09 -12.86
C ARG A 120 4.45 -6.12 -14.33
N PRO A 121 3.50 -6.49 -15.21
CA PRO A 121 3.74 -6.44 -16.65
C PRO A 121 4.21 -5.05 -17.11
N LEU A 122 5.26 -5.03 -17.92
CA LEU A 122 5.86 -3.80 -18.43
C LEU A 122 4.86 -3.06 -19.33
N GLU A 123 4.53 -1.82 -18.99
CA GLU A 123 3.62 -0.98 -19.77
C GLU A 123 4.35 -0.25 -20.91
N ARG A 124 5.62 0.09 -20.69
CA ARG A 124 6.47 0.72 -21.70
C ARG A 124 7.93 0.36 -21.47
N ASP A 125 8.69 0.24 -22.55
CA ASP A 125 10.13 0.06 -22.50
C ASP A 125 10.84 1.39 -22.24
N ARG A 126 11.94 1.32 -21.47
CA ARG A 126 12.86 2.44 -21.25
C ARG A 126 14.15 2.14 -21.95
N GLY A 127 14.53 3.00 -22.86
CA GLY A 127 15.81 2.89 -23.54
C GLY A 127 17.01 3.08 -22.60
N PRO A 128 18.23 2.72 -23.03
CA PRO A 128 19.45 3.01 -22.30
C PRO A 128 19.56 4.52 -21.97
N PRO A 129 20.17 4.90 -20.83
CA PRO A 129 20.98 4.04 -19.97
C PRO A 129 20.22 3.36 -18.80
N CYS A 130 18.90 3.42 -18.76
CA CYS A 130 18.13 2.85 -17.66
C CYS A 130 18.22 1.32 -17.63
N ARG A 131 18.61 0.76 -16.49
CA ARG A 131 18.56 -0.68 -16.26
C ARG A 131 17.15 -1.10 -15.86
N VAL A 132 16.53 -2.00 -16.60
CA VAL A 132 15.17 -2.47 -16.32
C VAL A 132 15.19 -3.96 -15.99
N THR A 133 14.65 -4.31 -14.83
CA THR A 133 14.40 -5.68 -14.38
C THR A 133 12.93 -5.79 -14.02
N VAL A 134 12.14 -6.35 -14.92
CA VAL A 134 10.70 -6.57 -14.74
C VAL A 134 10.43 -8.05 -14.96
N GLU A 135 10.07 -8.74 -13.88
CA GLU A 135 9.95 -10.19 -13.86
C GLU A 135 8.70 -10.62 -13.08
N PRO A 136 7.91 -11.56 -13.59
CA PRO A 136 6.68 -12.00 -12.94
C PRO A 136 6.99 -12.84 -11.69
N VAL A 137 7.04 -12.20 -10.52
CA VAL A 137 7.18 -12.82 -9.20
C VAL A 137 6.07 -12.33 -8.28
N GLY A 138 5.90 -12.96 -7.13
CA GLY A 138 4.83 -12.63 -6.19
C GLY A 138 5.03 -11.31 -5.46
N SER A 139 6.28 -10.86 -5.28
CA SER A 139 6.66 -9.64 -4.55
C SER A 139 7.92 -9.03 -5.17
N CYS A 140 8.01 -7.72 -5.26
CA CYS A 140 9.23 -7.02 -5.69
C CYS A 140 10.40 -7.31 -4.74
N ALA A 141 10.12 -7.55 -3.45
CA ALA A 141 11.12 -7.96 -2.47
C ALA A 141 11.85 -9.26 -2.86
N THR A 142 11.23 -10.14 -3.66
CA THR A 142 11.91 -11.32 -4.25
C THR A 142 13.03 -10.88 -5.18
N LEU A 143 12.78 -9.94 -6.10
CA LEU A 143 13.81 -9.43 -7.02
C LEU A 143 14.93 -8.71 -6.28
N VAL A 144 14.59 -7.93 -5.25
CA VAL A 144 15.58 -7.27 -4.40
C VAL A 144 16.43 -8.29 -3.65
N THR A 145 15.80 -9.36 -3.11
CA THR A 145 16.53 -10.46 -2.45
C THR A 145 17.52 -11.11 -3.40
N GLU A 146 17.11 -11.47 -4.60
CA GLU A 146 17.99 -12.07 -5.61
C GLU A 146 19.14 -11.13 -5.98
N ARG A 147 18.85 -9.82 -6.12
CA ARG A 147 19.87 -8.80 -6.41
C ARG A 147 20.93 -8.72 -5.31
N ILE A 148 20.52 -8.77 -4.04
CA ILE A 148 21.43 -8.73 -2.90
C ILE A 148 22.23 -10.03 -2.81
N LEU A 149 21.62 -11.20 -3.03
CA LEU A 149 22.27 -12.50 -3.00
C LEU A 149 23.35 -12.67 -4.09
N GLN A 150 23.21 -11.96 -5.22
CA GLN A 150 24.22 -11.91 -6.28
C GLN A 150 25.39 -10.96 -5.96
N GLY A 151 25.24 -10.16 -4.92
CA GLY A 151 26.28 -9.21 -4.49
C GLY A 151 27.38 -9.84 -3.64
N PRO A 152 28.29 -9.01 -3.10
CA PRO A 152 29.37 -9.47 -2.24
C PRO A 152 28.86 -10.24 -1.02
N PRO A 153 29.55 -11.32 -0.60
CA PRO A 153 29.21 -12.04 0.62
C PRO A 153 29.22 -11.12 1.84
N GLY A 154 28.22 -11.28 2.74
CA GLY A 154 28.15 -10.54 4.01
C GLY A 154 27.42 -9.21 3.95
N VAL A 155 26.99 -8.73 2.78
CA VAL A 155 26.17 -7.52 2.67
C VAL A 155 24.75 -7.74 3.20
N LEU A 156 24.19 -8.92 2.97
CA LEU A 156 22.89 -9.29 3.55
C LEU A 156 23.07 -9.62 5.02
N ASP A 157 22.56 -8.77 5.89
CA ASP A 157 22.53 -8.99 7.34
C ASP A 157 21.17 -9.57 7.80
N GLY A 158 21.11 -10.00 9.07
CA GLY A 158 19.90 -10.61 9.64
C GLY A 158 18.70 -9.66 9.69
N ALA A 159 18.93 -8.35 9.86
CA ALA A 159 17.86 -7.37 9.91
C ALA A 159 17.23 -7.17 8.52
N THR A 160 18.06 -7.00 7.49
CA THR A 160 17.60 -6.90 6.10
C THR A 160 16.95 -8.20 5.63
N ALA A 161 17.53 -9.35 6.00
CA ALA A 161 16.92 -10.66 5.69
C ALA A 161 15.53 -10.81 6.31
N ALA A 162 15.35 -10.40 7.57
CA ALA A 162 14.08 -10.47 8.25
C ALA A 162 13.02 -9.54 7.61
N LEU A 163 13.41 -8.36 7.14
CA LEU A 163 12.51 -7.45 6.43
C LEU A 163 12.04 -8.08 5.10
N LEU A 164 12.97 -8.57 4.29
CA LEU A 164 12.67 -9.19 2.99
C LEU A 164 11.83 -10.46 3.15
N HIS A 165 12.20 -11.34 4.08
CA HIS A 165 11.46 -12.56 4.40
C HIS A 165 10.01 -12.26 4.77
N ALA A 166 9.79 -11.34 5.70
CA ALA A 166 8.46 -10.95 6.16
C ALA A 166 7.61 -10.35 5.02
N THR A 167 8.21 -9.55 4.16
CA THR A 167 7.54 -8.91 3.02
C THR A 167 7.09 -9.95 1.98
N ILE A 168 7.98 -10.85 1.58
CA ILE A 168 7.63 -11.91 0.62
C ILE A 168 6.51 -12.80 1.18
N LEU A 169 6.56 -13.14 2.47
CA LEU A 169 5.51 -13.94 3.11
C LEU A 169 4.15 -13.23 3.11
N LEU A 170 4.12 -11.93 3.42
CA LEU A 170 2.86 -11.18 3.42
C LEU A 170 2.25 -11.10 2.02
N ASP A 171 3.04 -10.72 1.03
CA ASP A 171 2.59 -10.58 -0.36
C ASP A 171 2.16 -11.90 -0.98
N CYS A 172 2.91 -12.94 -0.73
CA CYS A 172 2.67 -14.28 -1.26
C CYS A 172 1.71 -15.10 -0.40
N ILE A 173 1.01 -14.47 0.55
CA ILE A 173 0.01 -15.11 1.43
C ILE A 173 0.60 -16.40 2.03
N ASN A 174 1.70 -16.26 2.75
CA ASN A 174 2.47 -17.36 3.34
C ASN A 174 2.86 -18.45 2.32
N LEU A 175 3.20 -18.05 1.10
CA LEU A 175 3.55 -18.91 -0.04
C LEU A 175 2.40 -19.89 -0.44
N SER A 176 1.16 -19.50 -0.20
CA SER A 176 0.00 -20.34 -0.56
C SER A 176 -0.19 -20.38 -2.07
N PRO A 177 -0.21 -21.58 -2.69
CA PRO A 177 -0.52 -21.72 -4.12
C PRO A 177 -1.89 -21.15 -4.50
N ALA A 178 -2.85 -21.16 -3.55
CA ALA A 178 -4.18 -20.60 -3.75
C ALA A 178 -4.18 -19.06 -3.94
N ALA A 179 -3.09 -18.39 -3.60
CA ALA A 179 -2.93 -16.95 -3.84
C ALA A 179 -2.86 -16.58 -5.34
N GLY A 180 -2.54 -17.56 -6.22
CA GLY A 180 -2.52 -17.39 -7.67
C GLY A 180 -1.38 -16.50 -8.22
N LYS A 181 -0.45 -16.05 -7.34
CA LYS A 181 0.67 -15.18 -7.71
C LYS A 181 2.04 -15.64 -7.24
N VAL A 182 2.09 -16.70 -6.43
CA VAL A 182 3.33 -17.25 -5.91
C VAL A 182 4.09 -17.97 -7.01
N THR A 183 5.39 -17.70 -7.12
CA THR A 183 6.27 -18.34 -8.08
C THR A 183 7.34 -19.21 -7.37
N PRO A 184 7.98 -20.14 -8.09
CA PRO A 184 9.10 -20.91 -7.53
C PRO A 184 10.25 -20.01 -7.04
N ARG A 185 10.43 -18.82 -7.61
CA ARG A 185 11.46 -17.86 -7.18
C ARG A 185 11.16 -17.28 -5.80
N ASP A 186 9.90 -16.97 -5.51
CA ASP A 186 9.48 -16.48 -4.18
C ASP A 186 9.77 -17.57 -3.12
N VAL A 187 9.40 -18.81 -3.41
CA VAL A 187 9.66 -19.94 -2.51
C VAL A 187 11.16 -20.17 -2.31
N ALA A 188 11.94 -20.09 -3.38
CA ALA A 188 13.40 -20.25 -3.31
C ALA A 188 14.05 -19.14 -2.47
N CYS A 189 13.66 -17.87 -2.67
CA CYS A 189 14.17 -16.75 -1.90
C CYS A 189 13.88 -16.91 -0.40
N VAL A 190 12.64 -17.23 -0.03
CA VAL A 190 12.28 -17.46 1.38
C VAL A 190 13.10 -18.59 1.97
N SER A 191 13.23 -19.73 1.26
CA SER A 191 14.01 -20.88 1.73
C SER A 191 15.50 -20.55 1.89
N LEU A 192 16.08 -19.79 0.98
CA LEU A 192 17.49 -19.36 1.08
C LEU A 192 17.71 -18.40 2.27
N LEU A 193 16.78 -17.48 2.51
CA LEU A 193 16.85 -16.58 3.66
C LEU A 193 16.81 -17.38 4.98
N GLU A 194 15.91 -18.36 5.10
CA GLU A 194 15.77 -19.21 6.28
C GLU A 194 17.00 -20.13 6.50
N GLN A 195 17.58 -20.66 5.44
CA GLN A 195 18.80 -21.45 5.53
C GLN A 195 20.00 -20.60 5.99
N ARG A 196 20.08 -19.36 5.51
CA ARG A 196 21.21 -18.47 5.82
C ARG A 196 21.07 -17.78 7.18
N PHE A 197 19.83 -17.60 7.63
CA PHE A 197 19.47 -16.94 8.89
C PHE A 197 18.49 -17.82 9.69
N PRO A 198 19.00 -18.91 10.30
CA PRO A 198 18.12 -19.86 11.02
C PRO A 198 17.42 -19.26 12.25
N GLU A 199 17.80 -18.05 12.68
CA GLU A 199 17.15 -17.30 13.74
C GLU A 199 15.85 -16.59 13.28
N LEU A 200 15.53 -16.61 11.99
CA LEU A 200 14.27 -16.04 11.50
C LEU A 200 13.07 -16.79 12.11
N PRO A 201 12.02 -16.06 12.51
CA PRO A 201 10.83 -16.70 13.06
C PRO A 201 10.13 -17.57 12.01
N ALA A 202 9.36 -18.56 12.49
CA ALA A 202 8.57 -19.45 11.63
C ALA A 202 7.61 -18.65 10.73
N ARG A 203 7.42 -19.09 9.48
CA ARG A 203 6.59 -18.44 8.45
C ARG A 203 5.19 -18.08 8.95
N ASP A 204 4.51 -19.05 9.57
CA ASP A 204 3.14 -18.86 10.07
C ASP A 204 3.07 -17.77 11.14
N ALA A 205 4.07 -17.69 12.01
CA ALA A 205 4.13 -16.67 13.05
C ALA A 205 4.35 -15.27 12.44
N VAL A 206 5.27 -15.14 11.46
CA VAL A 206 5.53 -13.88 10.77
C VAL A 206 4.32 -13.41 9.99
N PHE A 207 3.74 -14.30 9.17
CA PHE A 207 2.57 -13.99 8.36
C PHE A 207 1.37 -13.62 9.21
N GLY A 208 1.08 -14.41 10.26
CA GLY A 208 -0.04 -14.14 11.16
C GLY A 208 0.09 -12.80 11.88
N ALA A 209 1.29 -12.46 12.38
CA ALA A 209 1.54 -11.17 13.03
C ALA A 209 1.38 -9.99 12.07
N LEU A 210 1.90 -10.08 10.85
CA LEU A 210 1.76 -9.03 9.83
C LEU A 210 0.33 -8.88 9.34
N GLN A 211 -0.38 -10.00 9.16
CA GLN A 211 -1.79 -9.98 8.79
C GLN A 211 -2.63 -9.32 9.88
N ALA A 212 -2.41 -9.68 11.14
CA ALA A 212 -3.07 -9.05 12.29
C ALA A 212 -2.77 -7.54 12.33
N ALA A 213 -1.50 -7.15 12.16
CA ALA A 213 -1.11 -5.74 12.13
C ALA A 213 -1.75 -4.96 10.97
N LYS A 214 -1.91 -5.57 9.81
CA LYS A 214 -2.55 -4.96 8.63
C LYS A 214 -4.02 -4.60 8.88
N PHE A 215 -4.71 -5.43 9.66
CA PHE A 215 -6.12 -5.23 10.03
C PHE A 215 -6.30 -4.49 11.37
N ASP A 216 -5.24 -4.25 12.11
CA ASP A 216 -5.31 -3.47 13.35
C ASP A 216 -5.45 -1.98 13.04
N VAL A 217 -6.63 -1.45 13.31
CA VAL A 217 -6.97 -0.03 13.15
C VAL A 217 -7.27 0.66 14.48
N THR A 218 -7.03 0.00 15.61
CA THR A 218 -7.38 0.49 16.95
C THR A 218 -6.70 1.82 17.30
N GLY A 219 -5.51 2.06 16.77
CA GLY A 219 -4.76 3.32 16.96
C GLY A 219 -5.09 4.42 15.95
N LEU A 220 -6.01 4.18 14.99
CA LEU A 220 -6.32 5.14 13.93
C LEU A 220 -7.53 6.01 14.29
N THR A 221 -7.45 7.30 13.92
CA THR A 221 -8.61 8.18 13.91
C THR A 221 -9.60 7.75 12.81
N THR A 222 -10.85 8.20 12.89
CA THR A 222 -11.87 7.93 11.84
C THR A 222 -11.36 8.40 10.48
N GLU A 223 -10.75 9.58 10.41
CA GLU A 223 -10.16 10.13 9.18
C GLU A 223 -9.08 9.20 8.61
N GLN A 224 -8.18 8.71 9.44
CA GLN A 224 -7.13 7.77 9.03
C GLN A 224 -7.70 6.44 8.56
N MET A 225 -8.70 5.88 9.27
CA MET A 225 -9.37 4.65 8.85
C MET A 225 -10.00 4.78 7.47
N LEU A 226 -10.70 5.88 7.23
CA LEU A 226 -11.33 6.15 5.93
C LEU A 226 -10.31 6.35 4.81
N ARG A 227 -9.13 6.90 5.11
CA ARG A 227 -8.05 7.11 4.13
C ARG A 227 -7.24 5.85 3.83
N LYS A 228 -7.16 4.93 4.77
CA LYS A 228 -6.29 3.74 4.66
C LYS A 228 -6.51 2.96 3.36
N ASP A 229 -7.78 2.83 2.93
CA ASP A 229 -8.14 2.15 1.69
C ASP A 229 -9.27 2.91 0.94
N LEU A 230 -8.98 4.14 0.54
CA LEU A 230 -9.91 5.06 -0.10
C LEU A 230 -9.74 5.04 -1.63
N LYS A 231 -10.87 5.05 -2.34
CA LYS A 231 -10.96 5.39 -3.76
C LYS A 231 -12.02 6.48 -3.94
N VAL A 232 -11.90 7.19 -5.03
CA VAL A 232 -12.80 8.31 -5.36
C VAL A 232 -13.49 8.00 -6.68
N LEU A 233 -14.78 8.28 -6.70
CA LEU A 233 -15.61 8.27 -7.90
C LEU A 233 -16.11 9.69 -8.14
N SER A 234 -16.07 10.13 -9.37
CA SER A 234 -16.58 11.44 -9.76
C SER A 234 -17.26 11.38 -11.12
N ASN A 235 -18.26 12.21 -11.27
CA ASN A 235 -18.77 12.68 -12.55
C ASN A 235 -18.63 14.22 -12.60
N ASP A 236 -19.25 14.88 -13.57
CA ASP A 236 -19.16 16.34 -13.76
C ASP A 236 -19.81 17.13 -12.60
N GLU A 237 -20.69 16.52 -11.80
CA GLU A 237 -21.48 17.18 -10.77
C GLU A 237 -21.15 16.72 -9.35
N VAL A 238 -20.73 15.47 -9.17
CA VAL A 238 -20.66 14.82 -7.85
C VAL A 238 -19.38 14.04 -7.67
N VAL A 239 -18.79 14.17 -6.49
CA VAL A 239 -17.64 13.38 -6.05
C VAL A 239 -18.03 12.54 -4.83
N VAL A 240 -17.79 11.24 -4.91
CA VAL A 240 -18.12 10.27 -3.85
C VAL A 240 -16.88 9.48 -3.46
N GLY A 241 -16.60 9.41 -2.15
CA GLY A 241 -15.59 8.51 -1.62
C GLY A 241 -16.12 7.09 -1.45
N ILE A 242 -15.29 6.09 -1.70
CA ILE A 242 -15.54 4.70 -1.30
C ILE A 242 -14.33 4.18 -0.53
N SER A 243 -14.54 3.81 0.72
CA SER A 243 -13.48 3.41 1.65
C SER A 243 -13.66 1.98 2.12
N GLY A 244 -12.56 1.21 2.14
CA GLY A 244 -12.48 -0.04 2.88
C GLY A 244 -12.16 0.27 4.35
N VAL A 245 -13.01 -0.19 5.28
CA VAL A 245 -12.86 0.00 6.73
C VAL A 245 -12.63 -1.35 7.38
N PHE A 246 -11.51 -1.50 8.07
CA PHE A 246 -11.08 -2.76 8.70
C PHE A 246 -11.57 -2.86 10.15
N GLU A 247 -12.85 -2.66 10.35
CA GLU A 247 -13.55 -2.75 11.63
C GLU A 247 -14.97 -3.27 11.38
N ASP A 248 -15.61 -3.85 12.39
CA ASP A 248 -17.01 -4.20 12.27
C ASP A 248 -17.91 -2.96 12.19
N LEU A 249 -18.97 -3.02 11.38
CA LEU A 249 -19.82 -1.86 11.11
C LEU A 249 -20.47 -1.30 12.37
N GLU A 250 -20.96 -2.16 13.26
CA GLU A 250 -21.61 -1.73 14.51
C GLU A 250 -20.61 -0.96 15.37
N THR A 251 -19.39 -1.46 15.50
CA THR A 251 -18.31 -0.77 16.22
C THR A 251 -17.98 0.56 15.56
N PHE A 252 -17.86 0.58 14.24
CA PHE A 252 -17.60 1.80 13.49
C PHE A 252 -18.72 2.84 13.67
N LEU A 253 -19.99 2.43 13.58
CA LEU A 253 -21.12 3.33 13.77
C LEU A 253 -21.26 3.88 15.19
N LEU A 254 -20.72 3.20 16.19
CA LEU A 254 -20.72 3.62 17.60
C LEU A 254 -19.50 4.46 17.99
N ARG A 255 -18.59 4.75 17.07
CA ARG A 255 -17.41 5.58 17.38
C ARG A 255 -17.85 6.97 17.86
N PRO A 256 -17.24 7.46 18.97
CA PRO A 256 -17.52 8.81 19.45
C PRO A 256 -17.24 9.86 18.39
N GLY A 257 -18.21 10.75 18.13
CA GLY A 257 -18.05 11.82 17.15
C GLY A 257 -18.09 11.40 15.68
N LEU A 258 -18.47 10.15 15.35
CA LEU A 258 -18.43 9.63 13.99
C LEU A 258 -19.11 10.55 12.97
N LEU A 259 -20.32 11.06 13.29
CA LEU A 259 -21.06 11.89 12.34
C LEU A 259 -20.31 13.18 11.99
N GLN A 260 -19.73 13.83 12.97
CA GLN A 260 -18.89 15.03 12.79
C GLN A 260 -17.63 14.69 11.99
N ASP A 261 -17.01 13.53 12.25
CA ASP A 261 -15.84 13.06 11.50
C ASP A 261 -16.17 12.79 10.03
N LEU A 262 -17.31 12.13 9.74
CA LEU A 262 -17.78 11.88 8.37
C LEU A 262 -18.05 13.18 7.62
N GLU A 263 -18.71 14.13 8.29
CA GLU A 263 -19.01 15.45 7.73
C GLU A 263 -17.71 16.21 7.43
N ALA A 264 -16.80 16.32 8.38
CA ALA A 264 -15.52 16.99 8.21
C ALA A 264 -14.67 16.32 7.12
N PHE A 265 -14.67 14.99 7.06
CA PHE A 265 -13.97 14.22 6.05
C PHE A 265 -14.48 14.51 4.64
N CYS A 266 -15.79 14.52 4.47
CA CYS A 266 -16.42 14.80 3.17
C CYS A 266 -16.23 16.27 2.77
N GLN A 267 -16.48 17.22 3.67
CA GLN A 267 -16.29 18.64 3.40
C GLN A 267 -14.85 18.99 3.04
N GLY A 268 -13.88 18.49 3.81
CA GLY A 268 -12.46 18.78 3.58
C GLY A 268 -11.93 18.25 2.24
N ARG A 269 -12.64 17.30 1.61
CA ARG A 269 -12.27 16.68 0.32
C ARG A 269 -13.22 17.01 -0.83
N GLY A 270 -14.27 17.79 -0.57
CA GLY A 270 -15.30 18.10 -1.58
C GLY A 270 -16.13 16.87 -1.97
N TYR A 271 -16.32 15.89 -1.06
CA TYR A 271 -17.16 14.73 -1.31
C TYR A 271 -18.61 15.02 -0.94
N ALA A 272 -19.53 14.73 -1.84
CA ALA A 272 -20.97 14.83 -1.58
C ALA A 272 -21.51 13.60 -0.82
N GLY A 273 -20.76 12.51 -0.78
CA GLY A 273 -21.10 11.30 -0.06
C GLY A 273 -19.92 10.35 0.11
N LEU A 274 -20.13 9.36 0.96
CA LEU A 274 -19.14 8.34 1.28
C LEU A 274 -19.80 6.97 1.41
N VAL A 275 -19.22 5.95 0.80
CA VAL A 275 -19.56 4.55 1.03
C VAL A 275 -18.43 3.91 1.84
N ALA A 276 -18.70 3.54 3.08
CA ALA A 276 -17.77 2.80 3.93
C ALA A 276 -18.09 1.31 3.84
N MET A 277 -17.18 0.53 3.25
CA MET A 277 -17.28 -0.92 3.15
C MET A 277 -16.46 -1.56 4.26
N THR A 278 -17.14 -2.06 5.29
CA THR A 278 -16.45 -2.69 6.41
C THR A 278 -16.12 -4.15 6.12
N VAL A 279 -15.00 -4.60 6.67
CA VAL A 279 -14.61 -5.99 6.69
C VAL A 279 -14.09 -6.35 8.08
N SER A 280 -14.68 -7.37 8.66
CA SER A 280 -14.22 -8.02 9.89
C SER A 280 -14.14 -9.53 9.66
N PHE A 281 -13.54 -10.24 10.60
CA PHE A 281 -13.39 -11.69 10.51
C PHE A 281 -14.05 -12.33 11.74
N ASN A 282 -14.74 -13.45 11.51
CA ASN A 282 -15.30 -14.25 12.60
C ASN A 282 -14.19 -15.12 13.25
N GLU A 283 -14.57 -15.92 14.26
CA GLU A 283 -13.66 -16.81 14.97
C GLU A 283 -13.00 -17.88 14.08
N HIS A 284 -13.54 -18.12 12.88
CA HIS A 284 -13.03 -19.06 11.88
C HIS A 284 -12.22 -18.36 10.78
N TYR A 285 -11.88 -17.09 10.95
CA TYR A 285 -11.20 -16.24 9.95
C TYR A 285 -11.97 -16.06 8.64
N GLU A 286 -13.30 -16.26 8.66
CA GLU A 286 -14.15 -15.99 7.51
C GLU A 286 -14.51 -14.50 7.48
N PRO A 287 -14.46 -13.84 6.30
CA PRO A 287 -14.76 -12.43 6.19
C PRO A 287 -16.25 -12.16 6.33
N THR A 288 -16.61 -11.26 7.21
CA THR A 288 -17.93 -10.64 7.31
C THR A 288 -17.86 -9.25 6.69
N ARG A 289 -18.78 -8.94 5.80
CA ARG A 289 -18.86 -7.66 5.13
C ARG A 289 -20.17 -6.96 5.41
N LYS A 290 -20.06 -5.69 5.70
CA LYS A 290 -21.19 -4.77 5.85
C LYS A 290 -20.83 -3.46 5.15
N LEU A 291 -21.78 -2.58 4.94
CA LEU A 291 -21.50 -1.26 4.38
C LEU A 291 -22.41 -0.19 4.96
N ALA A 292 -21.91 1.03 4.98
CA ALA A 292 -22.66 2.22 5.30
C ALA A 292 -22.58 3.22 4.14
N VAL A 293 -23.68 3.88 3.85
CA VAL A 293 -23.78 4.96 2.86
C VAL A 293 -24.09 6.25 3.60
N TYR A 294 -23.15 7.17 3.62
CA TYR A 294 -23.32 8.51 4.18
C TYR A 294 -23.49 9.54 3.08
N SER A 295 -24.50 10.36 3.18
CA SER A 295 -24.60 11.66 2.49
C SER A 295 -25.58 12.55 3.23
N PRO A 296 -25.26 13.83 3.44
CA PRO A 296 -26.23 14.81 3.93
C PRO A 296 -27.33 15.09 2.92
N GLN A 297 -27.08 14.82 1.62
CA GLN A 297 -28.03 15.00 0.52
C GLN A 297 -28.87 13.73 0.34
N GLU A 298 -30.14 13.77 0.73
CA GLU A 298 -31.05 12.63 0.64
C GLU A 298 -31.18 12.06 -0.80
N PRO A 299 -31.30 12.88 -1.87
CA PRO A 299 -31.37 12.35 -3.23
C PRO A 299 -30.16 11.53 -3.62
N LEU A 300 -28.95 12.01 -3.30
CA LEU A 300 -27.70 11.28 -3.59
C LEU A 300 -27.62 9.98 -2.78
N ARG A 301 -27.93 10.05 -1.48
CA ARG A 301 -27.94 8.85 -0.63
C ARG A 301 -28.91 7.80 -1.17
N THR A 302 -30.12 8.20 -1.58
CA THR A 302 -31.11 7.30 -2.18
C THR A 302 -30.60 6.68 -3.48
N THR A 303 -29.96 7.46 -4.34
CA THR A 303 -29.37 6.97 -5.60
C THR A 303 -28.29 5.92 -5.33
N LEU A 304 -27.35 6.20 -4.41
CA LEU A 304 -26.30 5.26 -4.05
C LEU A 304 -26.84 3.97 -3.43
N CYS A 305 -27.81 4.09 -2.50
CA CYS A 305 -28.45 2.92 -1.88
C CYS A 305 -29.14 2.04 -2.92
N ARG A 306 -29.96 2.65 -3.78
CA ARG A 306 -30.66 1.92 -4.85
C ARG A 306 -29.70 1.19 -5.78
N ALA A 307 -28.64 1.86 -6.21
CA ALA A 307 -27.64 1.23 -7.08
C ALA A 307 -26.99 0.00 -6.43
N LEU A 308 -26.71 0.06 -5.14
CA LEU A 308 -26.13 -1.05 -4.40
C LEU A 308 -27.15 -2.19 -4.17
N GLU A 309 -28.40 -1.86 -3.87
CA GLU A 309 -29.49 -2.83 -3.64
C GLU A 309 -29.88 -3.56 -4.93
N GLU A 310 -29.96 -2.86 -6.05
CA GLU A 310 -30.35 -3.38 -7.36
C GLU A 310 -29.19 -4.02 -8.14
N ALA A 311 -27.95 -3.99 -7.60
CA ALA A 311 -26.80 -4.55 -8.26
C ALA A 311 -26.96 -6.06 -8.54
N THR A 312 -26.74 -6.46 -9.80
CA THR A 312 -26.85 -7.85 -10.25
C THR A 312 -25.52 -8.46 -10.67
N ALA A 313 -24.55 -7.64 -11.03
CA ALA A 313 -23.23 -8.08 -11.51
C ALA A 313 -22.07 -7.32 -10.81
N PRO A 314 -21.71 -7.70 -9.58
CA PRO A 314 -22.27 -8.79 -8.76
C PRO A 314 -23.53 -8.36 -7.96
N SER A 315 -24.43 -9.29 -7.68
CA SER A 315 -25.41 -9.08 -6.63
C SER A 315 -24.69 -9.03 -5.28
N LEU A 316 -24.99 -8.00 -4.48
CA LEU A 316 -24.40 -7.80 -3.17
C LEU A 316 -25.16 -8.50 -2.05
N GLN A 317 -26.42 -8.90 -2.31
CA GLN A 317 -27.32 -9.55 -1.35
C GLN A 317 -27.44 -8.72 -0.07
N LEU A 318 -27.77 -7.43 -0.24
CA LEU A 318 -27.87 -6.48 0.87
C LEU A 318 -29.11 -6.72 1.73
N GLN A 319 -28.93 -6.63 3.04
CA GLN A 319 -29.98 -6.65 4.04
C GLN A 319 -29.88 -5.38 4.87
N PRO A 320 -30.93 -4.54 4.95
CA PRO A 320 -30.89 -3.32 5.73
C PRO A 320 -30.61 -3.59 7.20
N LEU A 321 -29.75 -2.75 7.78
CA LEU A 321 -29.45 -2.71 9.20
C LEU A 321 -29.91 -1.40 9.80
N ARG A 322 -30.13 -1.39 11.11
CA ARG A 322 -30.47 -0.16 11.83
C ARG A 322 -29.25 0.75 11.92
N SER A 323 -29.39 1.99 11.44
CA SER A 323 -28.41 3.04 11.65
C SER A 323 -28.83 3.98 12.77
N PRO A 324 -27.92 4.47 13.62
CA PRO A 324 -28.24 5.51 14.60
C PRO A 324 -28.45 6.88 13.98
N TRP A 325 -28.10 7.08 12.69
CA TRP A 325 -28.11 8.37 12.03
C TRP A 325 -29.03 8.39 10.79
N PRO A 326 -29.92 9.38 10.64
CA PRO A 326 -30.81 9.47 9.47
C PRO A 326 -30.07 9.67 8.13
N CYS A 327 -28.88 10.29 8.16
CA CYS A 327 -28.05 10.53 6.99
C CYS A 327 -27.12 9.37 6.64
N VAL A 328 -27.20 8.25 7.36
CA VAL A 328 -26.40 7.03 7.13
C VAL A 328 -27.34 5.85 6.95
N ALA A 329 -27.32 5.22 5.78
CA ALA A 329 -27.94 3.93 5.55
C ALA A 329 -26.92 2.81 5.82
N ALA A 330 -27.35 1.71 6.42
CA ALA A 330 -26.47 0.61 6.82
C ALA A 330 -27.01 -0.74 6.29
N TYR A 331 -26.11 -1.63 5.88
CA TYR A 331 -26.45 -2.92 5.29
C TYR A 331 -25.47 -4.02 5.70
N ALA A 332 -25.99 -5.21 5.94
CA ALA A 332 -25.22 -6.45 5.87
C ALA A 332 -25.07 -6.86 4.39
N GLN A 333 -23.89 -7.35 4.02
CA GLN A 333 -23.59 -7.80 2.66
C GLN A 333 -23.43 -9.32 2.64
N GLY A 334 -24.43 -10.03 2.07
CA GLY A 334 -24.41 -11.49 1.98
C GLY A 334 -23.34 -12.03 1.04
N ASN A 335 -23.07 -11.30 -0.06
CA ASN A 335 -21.97 -11.65 -0.97
C ASN A 335 -20.62 -11.16 -0.43
N THR A 336 -19.97 -11.97 0.41
CA THR A 336 -18.70 -11.64 1.05
C THR A 336 -17.51 -11.62 0.08
N VAL A 337 -17.65 -12.15 -1.13
CA VAL A 337 -16.61 -12.15 -2.17
C VAL A 337 -16.58 -10.82 -2.95
N ALA A 338 -17.66 -10.04 -2.90
CA ALA A 338 -17.73 -8.75 -3.56
C ALA A 338 -16.98 -7.68 -2.75
N THR A 339 -15.72 -7.47 -3.10
CA THR A 339 -14.88 -6.42 -2.52
C THR A 339 -15.15 -5.06 -3.14
N ARG A 340 -14.54 -3.99 -2.61
CA ARG A 340 -14.61 -2.64 -3.16
C ARG A 340 -14.35 -2.59 -4.68
N LYS A 341 -13.40 -3.39 -5.20
CA LYS A 341 -13.11 -3.45 -6.65
C LYS A 341 -14.33 -3.86 -7.48
N LYS A 342 -15.21 -4.68 -6.92
CA LYS A 342 -16.44 -5.13 -7.57
C LYS A 342 -17.61 -4.14 -7.40
N VAL A 343 -17.61 -3.37 -6.31
CA VAL A 343 -18.63 -2.36 -6.01
C VAL A 343 -18.39 -1.05 -6.75
N LEU A 344 -17.13 -0.69 -6.99
CA LEU A 344 -16.74 0.53 -7.71
C LEU A 344 -17.47 0.72 -9.05
N PRO A 345 -17.51 -0.29 -9.96
CA PRO A 345 -18.23 -0.15 -11.25
C PRO A 345 -19.72 0.07 -11.08
N VAL A 346 -20.35 -0.54 -10.07
CA VAL A 346 -21.79 -0.39 -9.76
C VAL A 346 -22.10 1.06 -9.42
N LEU A 347 -21.33 1.64 -8.50
CA LEU A 347 -21.49 3.03 -8.08
C LEU A 347 -21.14 4.02 -9.20
N ARG A 348 -20.13 3.70 -10.03
CA ARG A 348 -19.77 4.55 -11.18
C ARG A 348 -20.87 4.63 -12.22
N ALA A 349 -21.61 3.55 -12.43
CA ALA A 349 -22.73 3.52 -13.37
C ALA A 349 -23.97 4.27 -12.85
N ALA A 350 -24.05 4.52 -11.54
CA ALA A 350 -25.17 5.20 -10.90
C ALA A 350 -24.95 6.72 -10.74
N LEU A 351 -23.71 7.17 -10.80
CA LEU A 351 -23.34 8.58 -10.78
C LEU A 351 -23.29 9.16 -12.19
#